data_9109e24f7382e91716ccfb2bba0ff821
#
_entry.id   9109e24f7382e91716ccfb2bba0ff821
#
_cell.length_a   1.000
_cell.length_b   1.000
_cell.length_c   1.000
_cell.angle_alpha   90.00
_cell.angle_beta   90.00
_cell.angle_gamma   90.00
#
_symmetry.space_group_name_H-M   'P 1'
#
loop_
_entity.id
_entity.type
_entity.pdbx_description
1 polymer ?
#
loop_
_entity_poly.entity_id
_entity_poly.type
_entity_poly.pdbx_seq_one_letter_code
_entity_poly.pdbx_strand_id
1 'polypeptide(L)'
;YYNKKKKRVGKSIRSDFYTSTSFGKLWSKLVIETCVKLIGRDEIAQYSFIEIAAEPESSLLDSIEHPFRSQKVFRLGESIVLPPLCIIYSNEWLDAQPFKRFSYSNEKNQWMEHGVTLQNLCLDEVILENNEHAFDFQLPHDSIDTSDGYLVDWPIGAEKALRQLVVGSDWEGLFLTFDYGLS
;
A
#
# COMPACT_ATOMS: atom_id res chain seq x y z
N TYR A 1 -9.97 10.62 3.99
CA TYR A 1 -10.94 9.57 3.60
C TYR A 1 -10.84 8.38 4.54
N TYR A 2 -9.67 7.75 4.68
CA TYR A 2 -9.46 6.53 5.46
C TYR A 2 -9.53 6.69 6.99
N ASN A 3 -9.48 7.89 7.51
CA ASN A 3 -9.51 8.16 8.96
C ASN A 3 -10.92 8.13 9.60
N LYS A 4 -11.99 7.87 8.82
CA LYS A 4 -13.35 7.78 9.37
C LYS A 4 -13.64 6.33 9.77
N LYS A 5 -14.13 6.12 11.00
CA LYS A 5 -14.59 4.81 11.52
C LYS A 5 -15.86 4.35 10.77
N LYS A 6 -15.72 3.92 9.53
CA LYS A 6 -16.82 3.35 8.72
C LYS A 6 -16.30 2.11 8.01
N LYS A 7 -17.03 1.00 8.15
CA LYS A 7 -16.71 -0.22 7.41
C LYS A 7 -16.94 0.03 5.92
N ARG A 8 -15.87 -0.06 5.11
CA ARG A 8 -15.87 0.26 3.68
C ARG A 8 -15.78 -0.96 2.80
N VAL A 9 -15.19 -2.04 3.32
CA VAL A 9 -14.99 -3.29 2.61
C VAL A 9 -16.00 -4.32 3.08
N GLY A 10 -16.61 -5.05 2.16
CA GLY A 10 -17.54 -6.14 2.46
C GLY A 10 -18.66 -6.31 1.44
N LYS A 11 -19.54 -7.28 1.70
CA LYS A 11 -20.65 -7.66 0.81
C LYS A 11 -21.96 -6.87 1.06
N SER A 12 -21.94 -5.85 1.91
CA SER A 12 -23.15 -5.10 2.23
C SER A 12 -23.34 -3.89 1.31
N ILE A 13 -24.60 -3.47 1.10
CA ILE A 13 -24.96 -2.24 0.36
C ILE A 13 -24.28 -0.97 0.97
N ARG A 14 -23.77 -1.07 2.19
CA ARG A 14 -23.11 0.03 2.91
C ARG A 14 -21.59 0.01 2.78
N SER A 15 -21.00 -1.00 2.11
CA SER A 15 -19.56 -1.07 1.83
C SER A 15 -19.25 -0.37 0.51
N ASP A 16 -18.17 0.39 0.48
CA ASP A 16 -17.76 1.16 -0.68
C ASP A 16 -16.99 0.27 -1.69
N PHE A 17 -16.31 -0.79 -1.19
CA PHE A 17 -15.46 -1.66 -2.00
C PHE A 17 -15.66 -3.14 -1.71
N TYR A 18 -15.38 -3.95 -2.72
CA TYR A 18 -15.29 -5.40 -2.62
C TYR A 18 -13.86 -5.84 -2.94
N THR A 19 -13.15 -6.32 -1.93
CA THR A 19 -11.74 -6.68 -2.04
C THR A 19 -11.52 -8.14 -1.67
N SER A 20 -10.28 -8.63 -1.74
CA SER A 20 -9.91 -9.99 -1.34
C SER A 20 -10.33 -10.31 0.10
N THR A 21 -10.26 -9.34 1.01
CA THR A 21 -10.70 -9.51 2.40
C THR A 21 -12.21 -9.78 2.53
N SER A 22 -13.00 -9.43 1.53
CA SER A 22 -14.45 -9.72 1.48
C SER A 22 -14.78 -11.23 1.41
N PHE A 23 -13.80 -12.08 1.06
CA PHE A 23 -13.95 -13.54 1.13
C PHE A 23 -13.88 -14.08 2.58
N GLY A 24 -13.55 -13.22 3.55
CA GLY A 24 -13.55 -13.57 4.97
C GLY A 24 -12.62 -14.74 5.30
N LYS A 25 -13.12 -15.73 6.06
CA LYS A 25 -12.30 -16.86 6.52
C LYS A 25 -11.62 -17.66 5.41
N LEU A 26 -12.16 -17.68 4.19
CA LEU A 26 -11.50 -18.35 3.07
C LEU A 26 -10.19 -17.64 2.72
N TRP A 27 -10.22 -16.31 2.65
CA TRP A 27 -9.04 -15.51 2.40
C TRP A 27 -8.00 -15.68 3.49
N SER A 28 -8.40 -15.62 4.75
CA SER A 28 -7.52 -15.86 5.90
C SER A 28 -6.81 -17.21 5.82
N LYS A 29 -7.54 -18.28 5.48
CA LYS A 29 -6.95 -19.62 5.29
C LYS A 29 -5.93 -19.66 4.16
N LEU A 30 -6.22 -19.03 3.02
CA LEU A 30 -5.29 -18.96 1.89
C LEU A 30 -4.00 -18.24 2.28
N VAL A 31 -4.09 -17.11 2.99
CA VAL A 31 -2.91 -16.38 3.47
C VAL A 31 -2.11 -17.22 4.47
N ILE A 32 -2.77 -17.87 5.44
CA ILE A 32 -2.10 -18.74 6.40
C ILE A 32 -1.36 -19.88 5.69
N GLU A 33 -2.00 -20.58 4.77
CA GLU A 33 -1.40 -21.70 4.03
C GLU A 33 -0.23 -21.20 3.15
N THR A 34 -0.33 -20.00 2.57
CA THR A 34 0.77 -19.38 1.83
C THR A 34 1.97 -19.13 2.75
N CYS A 35 1.75 -18.56 3.94
CA CYS A 35 2.80 -18.35 4.93
C CYS A 35 3.46 -19.67 5.35
N VAL A 36 2.65 -20.69 5.66
CA VAL A 36 3.15 -22.03 6.03
C VAL A 36 3.96 -22.66 4.91
N LYS A 37 3.54 -22.47 3.66
CA LYS A 37 4.26 -23.01 2.49
C LYS A 37 5.61 -22.32 2.25
N LEU A 38 5.69 -21.02 2.49
CA LEU A 38 6.89 -20.21 2.24
C LEU A 38 7.91 -20.28 3.38
N ILE A 39 7.47 -20.32 4.62
CA ILE A 39 8.34 -20.36 5.82
C ILE A 39 8.67 -21.80 6.21
N GLY A 40 7.70 -22.68 6.12
CA GLY A 40 7.80 -24.06 6.62
C GLY A 40 6.91 -24.31 7.83
N ARG A 41 6.34 -25.52 7.89
CA ARG A 41 5.37 -25.89 8.95
C ARG A 41 5.97 -25.92 10.34
N ASP A 42 7.23 -26.32 10.44
CA ASP A 42 7.92 -26.46 11.73
C ASP A 42 8.45 -25.12 12.28
N GLU A 43 8.69 -24.16 11.38
CA GLU A 43 9.28 -22.86 11.73
C GLU A 43 8.24 -21.76 11.92
N ILE A 44 7.07 -21.88 11.32
CA ILE A 44 6.04 -20.83 11.29
C ILE A 44 5.61 -20.37 12.69
N ALA A 45 5.66 -21.27 13.68
CA ALA A 45 5.30 -20.97 15.08
C ALA A 45 6.27 -20.02 15.78
N GLN A 46 7.42 -19.72 15.20
CA GLN A 46 8.38 -18.74 15.73
C GLN A 46 8.06 -17.31 15.27
N TYR A 47 7.28 -17.15 14.20
CA TYR A 47 6.98 -15.88 13.57
C TYR A 47 5.74 -15.22 14.14
N SER A 48 5.82 -13.92 14.36
CA SER A 48 4.65 -13.09 14.67
C SER A 48 3.99 -12.61 13.37
N PHE A 49 2.68 -12.70 13.28
CA PHE A 49 1.92 -12.16 12.15
C PHE A 49 1.57 -10.71 12.40
N ILE A 50 1.96 -9.84 11.48
CA ILE A 50 1.80 -8.40 11.56
C ILE A 50 0.90 -7.95 10.41
N GLU A 51 -0.30 -7.52 10.72
CA GLU A 51 -1.22 -6.94 9.73
C GLU A 51 -1.09 -5.42 9.73
N ILE A 52 -0.81 -4.84 8.57
CA ILE A 52 -0.69 -3.39 8.38
C ILE A 52 -1.92 -2.86 7.63
N ALA A 53 -2.39 -1.69 8.04
CA ALA A 53 -3.55 -1.00 7.47
C ALA A 53 -4.85 -1.81 7.52
N ALA A 54 -5.00 -2.62 8.57
CA ALA A 54 -6.23 -3.37 8.80
C ALA A 54 -7.46 -2.46 8.88
N GLU A 55 -8.60 -2.99 8.46
CA GLU A 55 -9.90 -2.30 8.60
C GLU A 55 -10.19 -1.94 10.06
N PRO A 56 -10.95 -0.87 10.32
CA PRO A 56 -11.13 -0.31 11.67
C PRO A 56 -11.61 -1.30 12.75
N GLU A 57 -12.43 -2.28 12.39
CA GLU A 57 -13.11 -3.17 13.34
C GLU A 57 -12.86 -4.66 13.08
N SER A 58 -11.91 -4.97 12.20
CA SER A 58 -11.61 -6.36 11.84
C SER A 58 -10.12 -6.54 11.58
N SER A 59 -9.67 -7.79 11.63
CA SER A 59 -8.36 -8.19 11.15
C SER A 59 -8.46 -9.50 10.36
N LEU A 60 -7.42 -9.80 9.60
CA LEU A 60 -7.36 -10.99 8.76
C LEU A 60 -7.55 -12.27 9.58
N LEU A 61 -6.94 -12.33 10.75
CA LEU A 61 -6.93 -13.53 11.59
C LEU A 61 -8.03 -13.57 12.66
N ASP A 62 -8.97 -12.62 12.63
CA ASP A 62 -10.08 -12.62 13.58
C ASP A 62 -10.89 -13.92 13.49
N SER A 63 -11.08 -14.55 14.63
CA SER A 63 -11.91 -15.76 14.77
C SER A 63 -11.46 -16.95 13.90
N ILE A 64 -10.16 -17.06 13.62
CA ILE A 64 -9.55 -18.20 12.96
C ILE A 64 -8.33 -18.70 13.73
N GLU A 65 -8.20 -20.02 13.86
CA GLU A 65 -6.99 -20.64 14.41
C GLU A 65 -5.83 -20.48 13.43
N HIS A 66 -4.65 -20.12 13.94
CA HIS A 66 -3.46 -19.89 13.13
C HIS A 66 -2.19 -20.42 13.83
N PRO A 67 -1.16 -20.80 13.08
CA PRO A 67 0.06 -21.38 13.64
C PRO A 67 1.08 -20.35 14.13
N PHE A 68 0.84 -19.04 13.96
CA PHE A 68 1.81 -18.00 14.30
C PHE A 68 1.99 -17.84 15.81
N ARG A 69 3.19 -17.46 16.25
CA ARG A 69 3.53 -17.17 17.64
C ARG A 69 2.61 -16.15 18.29
N SER A 70 2.28 -15.09 17.54
CA SER A 70 1.41 -14.01 17.99
C SER A 70 0.84 -13.26 16.79
N GLN A 71 -0.19 -12.45 17.04
CA GLN A 71 -0.76 -11.51 16.06
C GLN A 71 -0.64 -10.10 16.59
N LYS A 72 -0.32 -9.16 15.71
CA LYS A 72 -0.37 -7.72 15.95
C LYS A 72 -0.97 -7.02 14.76
N VAL A 73 -1.83 -6.04 15.03
CA VAL A 73 -2.56 -5.30 14.00
C VAL A 73 -2.21 -3.83 14.13
N PHE A 74 -1.81 -3.23 13.03
CA PHE A 74 -1.59 -1.79 12.91
C PHE A 74 -2.58 -1.20 11.93
N ARG A 75 -3.27 -0.16 12.36
CA ARG A 75 -4.19 0.58 11.52
C ARG A 75 -3.50 1.74 10.84
N LEU A 76 -4.14 2.29 9.82
CA LEU A 76 -3.59 3.41 9.07
C LEU A 76 -3.26 4.59 10.00
N GLY A 77 -2.02 5.07 9.92
CA GLY A 77 -1.50 6.18 10.74
C GLY A 77 -0.89 5.78 12.07
N GLU A 78 -0.92 4.50 12.44
CA GLU A 78 -0.23 3.99 13.63
C GLU A 78 1.26 3.75 13.35
N SER A 79 2.08 3.96 14.38
CA SER A 79 3.52 3.67 14.31
C SER A 79 3.75 2.16 14.34
N ILE A 80 4.38 1.63 13.30
CA ILE A 80 4.66 0.21 13.15
C ILE A 80 5.92 -0.14 13.95
N VAL A 81 5.79 -1.13 14.85
CA VAL A 81 6.91 -1.71 15.61
C VAL A 81 6.96 -3.20 15.31
N LEU A 82 8.02 -3.63 14.64
CA LEU A 82 8.20 -4.99 14.18
C LEU A 82 8.99 -5.84 15.19
N PRO A 83 8.56 -7.06 15.47
CA PRO A 83 9.38 -8.03 16.18
C PRO A 83 10.47 -8.59 15.25
N PRO A 84 11.58 -9.15 15.83
CA PRO A 84 12.70 -9.65 15.03
C PRO A 84 12.32 -10.72 14.00
N LEU A 85 11.42 -11.63 14.33
CA LEU A 85 10.88 -12.64 13.41
C LEU A 85 9.40 -12.37 13.17
N CYS A 86 9.07 -11.95 11.93
CA CYS A 86 7.68 -11.65 11.62
C CYS A 86 7.32 -11.91 10.15
N ILE A 87 6.03 -12.10 9.97
CA ILE A 87 5.38 -12.10 8.66
C ILE A 87 4.52 -10.86 8.61
N ILE A 88 4.84 -9.97 7.71
CA ILE A 88 4.10 -8.73 7.51
C ILE A 88 3.10 -8.96 6.38
N TYR A 89 1.86 -8.60 6.63
CA TYR A 89 0.77 -8.67 5.67
C TYR A 89 0.14 -7.31 5.47
N SER A 90 -0.10 -6.94 4.22
CA SER A 90 -0.92 -5.78 3.86
C SER A 90 -1.83 -6.09 2.67
N ASN A 91 -3.00 -5.45 2.66
CA ASN A 91 -3.95 -5.53 1.56
C ASN A 91 -4.39 -4.12 1.18
N GLU A 92 -4.19 -3.75 -0.09
CA GLU A 92 -4.53 -2.42 -0.63
C GLU A 92 -3.96 -1.29 0.26
N TRP A 93 -2.69 -1.44 0.66
CA TRP A 93 -2.01 -0.47 1.50
C TRP A 93 -1.11 0.46 0.70
N LEU A 94 -0.46 -0.07 -0.34
CA LEU A 94 0.48 0.69 -1.14
C LEU A 94 -0.25 1.63 -2.10
N ASP A 95 -1.35 1.20 -2.71
CA ASP A 95 -2.19 2.02 -3.59
C ASP A 95 -2.90 3.15 -2.83
N ALA A 96 -3.16 2.94 -1.52
CA ALA A 96 -3.73 3.96 -0.64
C ALA A 96 -2.73 5.04 -0.20
N GLN A 97 -1.44 4.90 -0.53
CA GLN A 97 -0.41 5.88 -0.19
C GLN A 97 -0.47 7.10 -1.13
N PRO A 98 0.00 8.27 -0.67
CA PRO A 98 0.11 9.45 -1.52
C PRO A 98 0.99 9.20 -2.75
N PHE A 99 0.56 9.70 -3.89
CA PHE A 99 1.33 9.70 -5.13
C PHE A 99 1.45 11.14 -5.68
N LYS A 100 2.36 11.33 -6.59
CA LYS A 100 2.49 12.55 -7.38
C LYS A 100 2.25 12.21 -8.85
N ARG A 101 1.51 13.06 -9.55
CA ARG A 101 1.28 12.93 -10.99
C ARG A 101 2.14 13.90 -11.76
N PHE A 102 2.76 13.41 -12.82
CA PHE A 102 3.56 14.22 -13.74
C PHE A 102 3.10 14.00 -15.17
N SER A 103 3.20 15.06 -15.99
CA SER A 103 3.13 14.93 -17.44
C SER A 103 4.43 15.45 -18.08
N TYR A 104 4.85 14.82 -19.16
CA TYR A 104 6.00 15.29 -19.92
C TYR A 104 5.59 16.39 -20.89
N SER A 105 6.33 17.50 -20.93
CA SER A 105 6.15 18.59 -21.89
C SER A 105 7.32 18.61 -22.86
N ASN A 106 7.05 18.34 -24.14
CA ASN A 106 8.04 18.44 -25.20
C ASN A 106 8.51 19.88 -25.43
N GLU A 107 7.60 20.85 -25.27
CA GLU A 107 7.93 22.26 -25.41
C GLU A 107 8.98 22.73 -24.39
N LYS A 108 8.80 22.29 -23.13
CA LYS A 108 9.68 22.65 -22.02
C LYS A 108 10.81 21.62 -21.79
N ASN A 109 10.76 20.50 -22.49
CA ASN A 109 11.66 19.35 -22.31
C ASN A 109 11.82 18.94 -20.86
N GLN A 110 10.68 18.85 -20.12
CA GLN A 110 10.69 18.54 -18.70
C GLN A 110 9.37 17.94 -18.21
N TRP A 111 9.43 17.29 -17.07
CA TRP A 111 8.26 16.80 -16.34
C TRP A 111 7.56 17.93 -15.59
N MET A 112 6.26 18.02 -15.74
CA MET A 112 5.39 19.00 -15.09
C MET A 112 4.57 18.31 -14.02
N GLU A 113 4.70 18.73 -12.75
CA GLU A 113 3.90 18.19 -11.66
C GLU A 113 2.47 18.72 -11.70
N HIS A 114 1.50 17.82 -11.52
CA HIS A 114 0.10 18.15 -11.43
C HIS A 114 -0.33 18.28 -9.97
N GLY A 115 -1.15 19.28 -9.71
CA GLY A 115 -1.81 19.50 -8.44
C GLY A 115 -3.31 19.59 -8.60
N VAL A 116 -4.01 19.76 -7.49
CA VAL A 116 -5.45 19.99 -7.46
C VAL A 116 -5.74 21.29 -6.73
N THR A 117 -6.53 22.15 -7.33
CA THR A 117 -7.06 23.36 -6.69
C THR A 117 -8.57 23.25 -6.48
N LEU A 118 -9.07 23.94 -5.44
CA LEU A 118 -10.49 24.03 -5.19
C LEU A 118 -10.97 25.46 -5.55
N GLN A 119 -11.75 25.57 -6.61
CA GLN A 119 -12.36 26.81 -7.05
C GLN A 119 -13.87 26.65 -7.15
N ASN A 120 -14.63 27.55 -6.51
CA ASN A 120 -16.09 27.53 -6.53
C ASN A 120 -16.73 26.17 -6.16
N LEU A 121 -16.15 25.45 -5.20
CA LEU A 121 -16.54 24.08 -4.79
C LEU A 121 -16.31 22.99 -5.87
N CYS A 122 -15.62 23.31 -6.95
CA CYS A 122 -15.14 22.36 -7.96
C CYS A 122 -13.66 22.09 -7.76
N LEU A 123 -13.26 20.83 -7.98
CA LEU A 123 -11.87 20.43 -7.99
C LEU A 123 -11.35 20.50 -9.43
N ASP A 124 -10.33 21.31 -9.65
CA ASP A 124 -9.70 21.47 -10.95
C ASP A 124 -8.24 21.02 -10.87
N GLU A 125 -7.78 20.31 -11.89
CA GLU A 125 -6.38 19.94 -12.07
C GLU A 125 -5.58 21.15 -12.53
N VAL A 126 -4.39 21.35 -11.95
CA VAL A 126 -3.50 22.47 -12.29
C VAL A 126 -2.06 21.97 -12.41
N ILE A 127 -1.27 22.61 -13.25
CA ILE A 127 0.18 22.40 -13.29
C ILE A 127 0.82 23.32 -12.25
N LEU A 128 1.68 22.73 -11.42
CA LEU A 128 2.40 23.46 -10.39
C LEU A 128 3.64 24.13 -11.00
N GLU A 129 3.73 25.47 -10.89
CA GLU A 129 4.77 26.24 -11.59
C GLU A 129 6.16 26.20 -10.92
N ASN A 130 6.24 25.84 -9.64
CA ASN A 130 7.48 25.88 -8.85
C ASN A 130 7.83 24.49 -8.31
N ASN A 131 8.52 23.70 -9.13
CA ASN A 131 9.01 22.39 -8.70
C ASN A 131 10.53 22.35 -8.63
N GLU A 132 11.11 22.96 -7.59
CA GLU A 132 12.52 22.74 -7.25
C GLU A 132 12.82 21.28 -6.87
N HIS A 133 11.78 20.46 -6.63
CA HIS A 133 11.87 19.05 -6.25
C HIS A 133 11.37 18.07 -7.32
N ALA A 134 11.07 18.52 -8.52
CA ALA A 134 10.59 17.65 -9.61
C ALA A 134 11.67 16.64 -10.10
N PHE A 135 12.90 16.72 -9.63
CA PHE A 135 14.05 16.16 -10.31
C PHE A 135 14.91 15.13 -9.57
N ASP A 136 14.57 14.71 -8.37
CA ASP A 136 15.18 13.48 -7.81
C ASP A 136 14.59 12.19 -8.43
N PHE A 137 13.75 12.39 -9.42
CA PHE A 137 13.02 11.36 -10.12
C PHE A 137 13.83 10.92 -11.35
N GLN A 138 14.66 9.93 -11.17
CA GLN A 138 15.30 9.20 -12.28
C GLN A 138 14.37 8.08 -12.71
N LEU A 139 13.44 8.39 -13.63
CA LEU A 139 12.80 7.35 -14.43
C LEU A 139 13.90 6.60 -15.19
N PRO A 140 13.82 5.26 -15.31
CA PRO A 140 14.71 4.53 -16.19
C PRO A 140 14.57 5.12 -17.61
N HIS A 141 15.57 5.83 -18.06
CA HIS A 141 15.55 6.61 -19.32
C HIS A 141 15.20 5.76 -20.55
N ASP A 142 15.41 4.46 -20.49
CA ASP A 142 15.32 3.56 -21.65
C ASP A 142 13.95 2.92 -21.86
N SER A 143 12.95 3.18 -21.01
CA SER A 143 11.67 2.49 -21.04
C SER A 143 10.43 3.39 -21.05
N ILE A 144 10.60 4.73 -21.06
CA ILE A 144 9.47 5.64 -21.00
C ILE A 144 9.28 6.35 -22.33
N ASP A 145 8.10 6.20 -22.89
CA ASP A 145 7.62 7.02 -23.97
C ASP A 145 7.49 8.47 -23.48
N THR A 146 8.44 9.32 -23.83
CA THR A 146 8.43 10.75 -23.53
C THR A 146 7.64 11.55 -24.57
N SER A 147 6.55 10.98 -25.09
CA SER A 147 5.62 11.74 -25.92
C SER A 147 4.99 12.87 -25.11
N ASP A 148 4.64 13.95 -25.81
CA ASP A 148 4.02 15.11 -25.19
C ASP A 148 2.72 14.73 -24.49
N GLY A 149 2.57 15.13 -23.22
CA GLY A 149 1.43 14.79 -22.38
C GLY A 149 1.45 13.38 -21.77
N TYR A 150 2.52 12.60 -21.95
CA TYR A 150 2.64 11.29 -21.29
C TYR A 150 2.55 11.46 -19.78
N LEU A 151 1.67 10.70 -19.13
CA LEU A 151 1.37 10.78 -17.69
C LEU A 151 2.07 9.68 -16.91
N VAL A 152 2.64 10.07 -15.78
CA VAL A 152 3.24 9.15 -14.79
C VAL A 152 2.69 9.46 -13.40
N ASP A 153 2.17 8.44 -12.73
CA ASP A 153 1.83 8.49 -11.32
C ASP A 153 2.97 7.90 -10.50
N TRP A 154 3.68 8.76 -9.78
CA TRP A 154 4.82 8.36 -8.96
C TRP A 154 4.36 7.99 -7.54
N PRO A 155 4.52 6.74 -7.10
CA PRO A 155 4.04 6.26 -5.80
C PRO A 155 4.99 6.66 -4.65
N ILE A 156 5.29 7.94 -4.49
CA ILE A 156 6.25 8.45 -3.51
C ILE A 156 5.95 8.02 -2.08
N GLY A 157 4.66 7.95 -1.73
CA GLY A 157 4.21 7.50 -0.41
C GLY A 157 4.47 6.02 -0.19
N ALA A 158 4.17 5.19 -1.19
CA ALA A 158 4.42 3.75 -1.14
C ALA A 158 5.92 3.45 -1.05
N GLU A 159 6.75 4.14 -1.85
CA GLU A 159 8.20 4.01 -1.77
C GLU A 159 8.73 4.37 -0.38
N LYS A 160 8.29 5.49 0.17
CA LYS A 160 8.69 5.92 1.53
C LYS A 160 8.26 4.92 2.59
N ALA A 161 7.03 4.40 2.50
CA ALA A 161 6.49 3.42 3.43
C ALA A 161 7.28 2.10 3.38
N LEU A 162 7.60 1.60 2.18
CA LEU A 162 8.43 0.41 2.00
C LEU A 162 9.85 0.61 2.52
N ARG A 163 10.49 1.75 2.23
CA ARG A 163 11.83 2.05 2.75
C ARG A 163 11.86 2.07 4.27
N GLN A 164 10.87 2.67 4.92
CA GLN A 164 10.76 2.68 6.38
C GLN A 164 10.57 1.28 6.95
N LEU A 165 9.81 0.42 6.27
CA LEU A 165 9.54 -0.94 6.71
C LEU A 165 10.76 -1.84 6.55
N VAL A 166 11.49 -1.74 5.41
CA VAL A 166 12.56 -2.67 5.04
C VAL A 166 13.92 -2.18 5.51
N VAL A 167 14.22 -0.89 5.36
CA VAL A 167 15.58 -0.35 5.62
C VAL A 167 15.73 0.16 7.06
N GLY A 168 14.63 0.55 7.69
CA GLY A 168 14.63 1.19 9.01
C GLY A 168 14.50 0.23 10.20
N SER A 169 14.46 -1.09 9.98
CA SER A 169 14.18 -2.05 11.06
C SER A 169 14.89 -3.40 10.84
N ASP A 170 15.46 -3.93 11.93
CA ASP A 170 16.16 -5.22 11.98
C ASP A 170 15.15 -6.36 12.20
N TRP A 171 14.33 -6.65 11.20
CA TRP A 171 13.44 -7.81 11.21
C TRP A 171 13.81 -8.79 10.11
N GLU A 172 13.46 -10.04 10.31
CA GLU A 172 13.66 -11.14 9.38
C GLU A 172 12.33 -11.88 9.16
N GLY A 173 12.07 -12.29 7.92
CA GLY A 173 10.88 -13.04 7.60
C GLY A 173 10.29 -12.73 6.23
N LEU A 174 8.97 -12.56 6.17
CA LEU A 174 8.22 -12.45 4.92
C LEU A 174 7.38 -11.18 4.90
N PHE A 175 7.38 -10.46 3.79
CA PHE A 175 6.40 -9.42 3.50
C PHE A 175 5.47 -9.87 2.38
N LEU A 176 4.19 -10.00 2.70
CA LEU A 176 3.11 -10.31 1.77
C LEU A 176 2.24 -9.09 1.58
N THR A 177 2.19 -8.58 0.36
CA THR A 177 1.29 -7.50 0.00
C THR A 177 0.38 -7.94 -1.15
N PHE A 178 -0.88 -7.57 -1.05
CA PHE A 178 -1.88 -7.75 -2.09
C PHE A 178 -2.37 -6.37 -2.48
N ASP A 179 -2.08 -6.00 -3.72
CA ASP A 179 -2.33 -4.66 -4.19
C ASP A 179 -2.64 -4.66 -5.69
N TYR A 180 -3.17 -3.55 -6.19
CA TYR A 180 -3.42 -3.38 -7.60
C TYR A 180 -2.12 -3.22 -8.37
N GLY A 181 -2.06 -3.78 -9.58
CA GLY A 181 -0.92 -3.67 -10.47
C GLY A 181 -1.35 -3.70 -11.93
N LEU A 182 -0.50 -3.17 -12.79
CA LEU A 182 -0.61 -3.34 -14.24
C LEU A 182 0.28 -4.51 -14.66
N SER A 183 -0.24 -5.35 -15.53
CA SER A 183 0.50 -6.43 -16.20
C SER A 183 1.05 -5.96 -17.54
#